data_639134131192a59de06b394d503cbf5c
#
_entry.id   639134131192a59de06b394d503cbf5c
#
_cell.length_a   1.000
_cell.length_b   1.000
_cell.length_c   1.000
_cell.angle_alpha   90.00
_cell.angle_beta   90.00
_cell.angle_gamma   90.00
#
_symmetry.space_group_name_H-M   'P 1'
#
loop_
_entity.id
_entity.type
_entity.pdbx_description
1 polymer ?
#
loop_
_entity_poly.entity_id
_entity_poly.type
_entity_poly.pdbx_seq_one_letter_code
_entity_poly.pdbx_strand_id
1 'polypeptide(L)'
;MTDKKKILAKLFLSTLYLSAFTFGGGYVIVTLMKQKFVDELHWIQEDEMLDLIAIAQSAPGAIAVNGAIVVGFKLAGVLGAVTAIVATIIPPFLIITVISYFYELFRDNYIVSSVLSGMQAGVGAVIASVVLDMGGGVLKQKSVLSTVVMLTAFIATYVYKVNAVYIILACIAIGVVRTVVQQRRNTQ
;
A
#
# COMPACT_ATOMS: atom_id res chain seq x y z
N MET A 1 20.64 2.94 -27.04
CA MET A 1 19.80 4.04 -26.53
C MET A 1 18.32 3.89 -26.86
N THR A 2 17.95 3.22 -27.95
CA THR A 2 16.56 3.03 -28.39
C THR A 2 15.74 2.11 -27.47
N ASP A 3 16.35 1.09 -26.89
CA ASP A 3 15.64 0.14 -26.03
C ASP A 3 15.25 0.71 -24.66
N LYS A 4 16.12 1.51 -24.02
CA LYS A 4 15.77 2.15 -22.73
C LYS A 4 14.58 3.10 -22.85
N LYS A 5 14.48 3.87 -23.94
CA LYS A 5 13.31 4.76 -24.17
C LYS A 5 12.02 3.97 -24.34
N LYS A 6 12.08 2.85 -25.05
CA LYS A 6 10.92 1.96 -25.23
C LYS A 6 10.49 1.31 -23.91
N ILE A 7 11.46 0.88 -23.09
CA ILE A 7 11.18 0.33 -21.76
C ILE A 7 10.49 1.39 -20.87
N LEU A 8 11.04 2.62 -20.80
CA LEU A 8 10.49 3.71 -20.01
C LEU A 8 9.07 4.09 -20.47
N ALA A 9 8.83 4.20 -21.77
CA ALA A 9 7.50 4.52 -22.30
C ALA A 9 6.48 3.41 -21.96
N LYS A 10 6.87 2.13 -22.12
CA LYS A 10 6.00 1.00 -21.81
C LYS A 10 5.78 0.84 -20.31
N LEU A 11 6.81 1.10 -19.50
CA LEU A 11 6.72 1.17 -18.04
C LEU A 11 5.73 2.27 -17.62
N PHE A 12 5.89 3.48 -18.16
CA PHE A 12 4.99 4.60 -17.90
C PHE A 12 3.54 4.25 -18.17
N LEU A 13 3.23 3.75 -19.38
CA LEU A 13 1.87 3.39 -19.77
C LEU A 13 1.30 2.24 -18.93
N SER A 14 2.11 1.22 -18.63
CA SER A 14 1.68 0.09 -17.81
C SER A 14 1.36 0.54 -16.37
N THR A 15 2.24 1.34 -15.78
CA THR A 15 2.04 1.83 -14.40
C THR A 15 0.87 2.81 -14.30
N LEU A 16 0.71 3.67 -15.29
CA LEU A 16 -0.42 4.59 -15.41
C LEU A 16 -1.75 3.81 -15.51
N TYR A 17 -1.80 2.79 -16.36
CA TYR A 17 -2.97 1.92 -16.49
C TYR A 17 -3.29 1.20 -15.18
N LEU A 18 -2.29 0.59 -14.55
CA LEU A 18 -2.46 -0.09 -13.27
C LEU A 18 -3.00 0.87 -12.20
N SER A 19 -2.45 2.09 -12.11
CA SER A 19 -2.92 3.07 -11.15
C SER A 19 -4.34 3.57 -11.42
N ALA A 20 -4.72 3.73 -12.68
CA ALA A 20 -6.05 4.20 -13.06
C ALA A 20 -7.15 3.17 -12.79
N PHE A 21 -6.85 1.89 -12.94
CA PHE A 21 -7.84 0.81 -12.90
C PHE A 21 -7.72 -0.10 -11.66
N THR A 22 -6.86 0.24 -10.70
CA THR A 22 -6.77 -0.55 -9.47
C THR A 22 -7.76 -0.04 -8.43
N PHE A 23 -8.73 -0.89 -8.09
CA PHE A 23 -9.67 -0.66 -7.01
C PHE A 23 -9.54 -1.79 -5.98
N GLY A 24 -9.75 -1.50 -4.69
CA GLY A 24 -9.80 -2.54 -3.65
C GLY A 24 -8.55 -2.71 -2.78
N GLY A 25 -7.55 -1.84 -2.91
CA GLY A 25 -6.42 -1.77 -1.98
C GLY A 25 -5.12 -2.41 -2.45
N GLY A 26 -4.12 -2.41 -1.56
CA GLY A 26 -2.73 -2.73 -1.89
C GLY A 26 -2.47 -4.13 -2.45
N TYR A 27 -3.25 -5.13 -2.06
CA TYR A 27 -3.06 -6.50 -2.57
C TYR A 27 -3.51 -6.67 -4.02
N VAL A 28 -4.56 -5.96 -4.44
CA VAL A 28 -5.04 -6.01 -5.82
C VAL A 28 -3.99 -5.47 -6.78
N ILE A 29 -3.35 -4.36 -6.46
CA ILE A 29 -2.30 -3.81 -7.32
C ILE A 29 -1.08 -4.72 -7.42
N VAL A 30 -0.73 -5.43 -6.34
CA VAL A 30 0.35 -6.43 -6.34
C VAL A 30 0.06 -7.54 -7.36
N THR A 31 -1.15 -8.07 -7.34
CA THR A 31 -1.58 -9.11 -8.30
C THR A 31 -1.54 -8.58 -9.74
N LEU A 32 -2.03 -7.37 -9.97
CA LEU A 32 -2.01 -6.75 -11.29
C LEU A 32 -0.59 -6.41 -11.77
N MET A 33 0.31 -6.02 -10.86
CA MET A 33 1.73 -5.82 -11.19
C MET A 33 2.39 -7.15 -11.58
N LYS A 34 2.13 -8.23 -10.84
CA LYS A 34 2.62 -9.56 -11.21
C LYS A 34 2.11 -9.94 -12.61
N GLN A 35 0.81 -9.87 -12.83
CA GLN A 35 0.22 -10.17 -14.14
C GLN A 35 0.88 -9.33 -15.25
N LYS A 36 1.10 -8.03 -15.02
CA LYS A 36 1.64 -7.15 -16.05
C LYS A 36 3.12 -7.36 -16.31
N PHE A 37 3.95 -7.41 -15.28
CA PHE A 37 5.42 -7.41 -15.43
C PHE A 37 6.03 -8.81 -15.48
N VAL A 38 5.38 -9.82 -14.91
CA VAL A 38 5.82 -11.22 -14.98
C VAL A 38 5.12 -11.94 -16.13
N ASP A 39 3.78 -12.00 -16.13
CA ASP A 39 3.04 -12.89 -17.03
C ASP A 39 2.90 -12.32 -18.45
N GLU A 40 2.65 -11.00 -18.60
CA GLU A 40 2.47 -10.39 -19.94
C GLU A 40 3.78 -9.89 -20.57
N LEU A 41 4.59 -9.18 -19.79
CA LEU A 41 5.79 -8.51 -20.32
C LEU A 41 7.05 -9.38 -20.19
N HIS A 42 7.04 -10.37 -19.32
CA HIS A 42 8.19 -11.24 -19.01
C HIS A 42 9.45 -10.43 -18.67
N TRP A 43 9.30 -9.29 -17.97
CA TRP A 43 10.41 -8.43 -17.62
C TRP A 43 11.03 -8.78 -16.28
N ILE A 44 10.28 -9.45 -15.42
CA ILE A 44 10.66 -9.82 -14.05
C ILE A 44 10.25 -11.28 -13.85
N GLN A 45 11.09 -12.05 -13.16
CA GLN A 45 10.76 -13.43 -12.77
C GLN A 45 9.81 -13.43 -11.56
N GLU A 46 9.06 -14.51 -11.37
CA GLU A 46 8.05 -14.60 -10.32
C GLU A 46 8.65 -14.44 -8.91
N ASP A 47 9.73 -15.16 -8.62
CA ASP A 47 10.42 -15.11 -7.33
C ASP A 47 10.96 -13.70 -7.05
N GLU A 48 11.53 -13.07 -8.07
CA GLU A 48 12.03 -11.71 -7.98
C GLU A 48 10.89 -10.70 -7.73
N MET A 49 9.74 -10.90 -8.36
CA MET A 49 8.57 -10.04 -8.13
C MET A 49 8.06 -10.15 -6.69
N LEU A 50 8.12 -11.34 -6.09
CA LEU A 50 7.75 -11.54 -4.68
C LEU A 50 8.70 -10.77 -3.75
N ASP A 51 10.01 -10.77 -4.02
CA ASP A 51 10.99 -9.99 -3.25
C ASP A 51 10.75 -8.50 -3.38
N LEU A 52 10.49 -8.01 -4.59
CA LEU A 52 10.18 -6.60 -4.84
C LEU A 52 8.91 -6.15 -4.11
N ILE A 53 7.89 -7.02 -4.07
CA ILE A 53 6.65 -6.76 -3.31
C ILE A 53 6.94 -6.72 -1.81
N ALA A 54 7.74 -7.63 -1.27
CA ALA A 54 8.12 -7.63 0.14
C ALA A 54 8.85 -6.33 0.53
N ILE A 55 9.75 -5.85 -0.32
CA ILE A 55 10.42 -4.55 -0.15
C ILE A 55 9.40 -3.40 -0.17
N ALA A 56 8.48 -3.40 -1.14
CA ALA A 56 7.46 -2.37 -1.27
C ALA A 56 6.53 -2.31 -0.04
N GLN A 57 6.20 -3.47 0.54
CA GLN A 57 5.38 -3.57 1.74
C GLN A 57 6.11 -3.17 3.02
N SER A 58 7.44 -3.31 3.06
CA SER A 58 8.24 -2.90 4.22
C SER A 58 8.37 -1.38 4.37
N ALA A 59 8.20 -0.64 3.28
CA ALA A 59 8.26 0.82 3.29
C ALA A 59 6.91 1.44 3.68
N PRO A 60 6.88 2.46 4.56
CA PRO A 60 5.64 3.16 4.90
C PRO A 60 5.10 3.90 3.67
N GLY A 61 3.77 3.80 3.44
CA GLY A 61 3.11 4.49 2.34
C GLY A 61 2.19 3.60 1.51
N ALA A 62 1.72 4.13 0.37
CA ALA A 62 0.84 3.40 -0.53
C ALA A 62 1.63 2.29 -1.25
N ILE A 63 1.21 1.03 -1.07
CA ILE A 63 1.85 -0.14 -1.70
C ILE A 63 1.92 0.01 -3.22
N ALA A 64 0.91 0.64 -3.84
CA ALA A 64 0.90 0.94 -5.27
C ALA A 64 2.09 1.80 -5.71
N VAL A 65 2.39 2.85 -4.96
CA VAL A 65 3.50 3.77 -5.25
C VAL A 65 4.82 3.09 -4.94
N ASN A 66 4.93 2.46 -3.76
CA ASN A 66 6.15 1.76 -3.36
C ASN A 66 6.50 0.63 -4.35
N GLY A 67 5.52 -0.18 -4.76
CA GLY A 67 5.69 -1.23 -5.76
C GLY A 67 6.14 -0.68 -7.11
N ALA A 68 5.51 0.40 -7.57
CA ALA A 68 5.90 1.07 -8.81
C ALA A 68 7.34 1.59 -8.77
N ILE A 69 7.76 2.15 -7.62
CA ILE A 69 9.14 2.61 -7.40
C ILE A 69 10.12 1.45 -7.54
N VAL A 70 9.89 0.36 -6.83
CA VAL A 70 10.81 -0.77 -6.77
C VAL A 70 10.90 -1.46 -8.12
N VAL A 71 9.77 -1.71 -8.78
CA VAL A 71 9.71 -2.26 -10.14
C VAL A 71 10.39 -1.33 -11.14
N GLY A 72 10.07 -0.04 -11.10
CA GLY A 72 10.68 0.96 -11.98
C GLY A 72 12.19 1.04 -11.81
N PHE A 73 12.67 1.02 -10.56
CA PHE A 73 14.10 1.02 -10.25
C PHE A 73 14.79 -0.24 -10.79
N LYS A 74 14.17 -1.40 -10.62
CA LYS A 74 14.70 -2.66 -11.15
C LYS A 74 14.85 -2.64 -12.66
N LEU A 75 13.86 -2.10 -13.39
CA LEU A 75 13.83 -2.12 -14.85
C LEU A 75 14.75 -1.06 -15.51
N ALA A 76 14.87 0.12 -14.93
CA ALA A 76 15.60 1.23 -15.56
C ALA A 76 16.36 2.14 -14.57
N GLY A 77 16.60 1.65 -13.35
CA GLY A 77 17.30 2.42 -12.31
C GLY A 77 16.50 3.64 -11.85
N VAL A 78 17.19 4.69 -11.43
CA VAL A 78 16.57 5.91 -10.92
C VAL A 78 15.56 6.53 -11.90
N LEU A 79 15.88 6.53 -13.19
CA LEU A 79 14.97 7.05 -14.22
C LEU A 79 13.69 6.22 -14.32
N GLY A 80 13.78 4.90 -14.17
CA GLY A 80 12.63 4.02 -14.11
C GLY A 80 11.76 4.28 -12.89
N ALA A 81 12.39 4.45 -11.72
CA ALA A 81 11.67 4.78 -10.49
C ALA A 81 10.90 6.11 -10.61
N VAL A 82 11.55 7.17 -11.07
CA VAL A 82 10.90 8.48 -11.27
C VAL A 82 9.76 8.38 -12.28
N THR A 83 9.98 7.68 -13.39
CA THR A 83 8.94 7.47 -14.41
C THR A 83 7.72 6.74 -13.84
N ALA A 84 7.95 5.69 -13.05
CA ALA A 84 6.89 4.92 -12.42
C ALA A 84 6.13 5.73 -11.36
N ILE A 85 6.82 6.54 -10.54
CA ILE A 85 6.20 7.45 -9.56
C ILE A 85 5.25 8.41 -10.27
N VAL A 86 5.74 9.11 -11.29
CA VAL A 86 4.95 10.10 -12.03
C VAL A 86 3.72 9.43 -12.66
N ALA A 87 3.91 8.27 -13.31
CA ALA A 87 2.81 7.53 -13.91
C ALA A 87 1.75 7.07 -12.89
N THR A 88 2.18 6.67 -11.67
CA THR A 88 1.26 6.22 -10.62
C THR A 88 0.46 7.38 -10.02
N ILE A 89 1.03 8.57 -9.93
CA ILE A 89 0.39 9.72 -9.28
C ILE A 89 -0.59 10.43 -10.23
N ILE A 90 -0.34 10.44 -11.53
CA ILE A 90 -1.16 11.16 -12.51
C ILE A 90 -2.65 10.79 -12.43
N PRO A 91 -3.08 9.51 -12.50
CA PRO A 91 -4.50 9.18 -12.54
C PRO A 91 -5.27 9.64 -11.30
N PRO A 92 -4.86 9.33 -10.05
CA PRO A 92 -5.59 9.78 -8.88
C PRO A 92 -5.56 11.32 -8.74
N PHE A 93 -4.44 11.96 -9.11
CA PHE A 93 -4.34 13.41 -9.09
C PHE A 93 -5.33 14.07 -10.06
N LEU A 94 -5.40 13.59 -11.30
CA LEU A 94 -6.34 14.12 -12.30
C LEU A 94 -7.79 13.88 -11.88
N ILE A 95 -8.13 12.69 -11.37
CA ILE A 95 -9.48 12.37 -10.92
C ILE A 95 -9.90 13.32 -9.79
N ILE A 96 -9.05 13.50 -8.78
CA ILE A 96 -9.35 14.40 -7.64
C ILE A 96 -9.45 15.85 -8.12
N THR A 97 -8.57 16.30 -9.02
CA THR A 97 -8.60 17.66 -9.56
C THR A 97 -9.90 17.93 -10.33
N VAL A 98 -10.31 17.01 -11.18
CA VAL A 98 -11.57 17.14 -11.94
C VAL A 98 -12.76 17.16 -10.98
N ILE A 99 -12.82 16.23 -10.04
CA ILE A 99 -13.90 16.19 -9.04
C ILE A 99 -13.93 17.48 -8.22
N SER A 100 -12.77 17.98 -7.78
CA SER A 100 -12.66 19.22 -7.01
C SER A 100 -13.17 20.44 -7.79
N TYR A 101 -12.86 20.52 -9.08
CA TYR A 101 -13.33 21.62 -9.94
C TYR A 101 -14.85 21.64 -10.09
N PHE A 102 -15.46 20.48 -10.18
CA PHE A 102 -16.93 20.38 -10.30
C PHE A 102 -17.65 20.22 -8.96
N TYR A 103 -16.91 20.20 -7.84
CA TYR A 103 -17.48 19.90 -6.52
C TYR A 103 -18.61 20.84 -6.11
N GLU A 104 -18.49 22.13 -6.37
CA GLU A 104 -19.55 23.11 -6.07
C GLU A 104 -20.85 22.86 -6.85
N LEU A 105 -20.75 22.34 -8.07
CA LEU A 105 -21.92 21.98 -8.89
C LEU A 105 -22.62 20.70 -8.39
N PHE A 106 -21.88 19.80 -7.71
CA PHE A 106 -22.38 18.52 -7.26
C PHE A 106 -22.79 18.51 -5.79
N ARG A 107 -22.21 19.39 -4.99
CA ARG A 107 -22.33 19.41 -3.52
C ARG A 107 -23.78 19.44 -3.04
N ASP A 108 -24.61 20.23 -3.69
CA ASP A 108 -26.01 20.46 -3.30
C ASP A 108 -26.99 19.51 -4.01
N ASN A 109 -26.48 18.60 -4.86
CA ASN A 109 -27.29 17.63 -5.55
C ASN A 109 -27.54 16.41 -4.66
N TYR A 110 -28.81 16.13 -4.34
CA TYR A 110 -29.22 15.01 -3.48
C TYR A 110 -28.72 13.66 -3.98
N ILE A 111 -28.74 13.40 -5.29
CA ILE A 111 -28.31 12.14 -5.87
C ILE A 111 -26.82 11.95 -5.65
N VAL A 112 -26.02 12.99 -5.91
CA VAL A 112 -24.55 12.94 -5.73
C VAL A 112 -24.20 12.73 -4.26
N SER A 113 -24.85 13.46 -3.35
CA SER A 113 -24.67 13.30 -1.91
C SER A 113 -25.00 11.88 -1.45
N SER A 114 -26.06 11.28 -1.96
CA SER A 114 -26.46 9.91 -1.65
C SER A 114 -25.43 8.88 -2.15
N VAL A 115 -24.92 9.07 -3.38
CA VAL A 115 -23.86 8.21 -3.96
C VAL A 115 -22.57 8.33 -3.14
N LEU A 116 -22.15 9.55 -2.82
CA LEU A 116 -20.94 9.77 -2.00
C LEU A 116 -21.08 9.12 -0.60
N SER A 117 -22.24 9.24 0.03
CA SER A 117 -22.53 8.57 1.30
C SER A 117 -22.44 7.05 1.20
N GLY A 118 -22.98 6.47 0.12
CA GLY A 118 -22.83 5.04 -0.17
C GLY A 118 -21.38 4.62 -0.39
N MET A 119 -20.59 5.43 -1.12
CA MET A 119 -19.16 5.18 -1.30
C MET A 119 -18.39 5.25 0.02
N GLN A 120 -18.70 6.21 0.90
CA GLN A 120 -18.09 6.30 2.23
C GLN A 120 -18.39 5.07 3.08
N ALA A 121 -19.64 4.58 3.05
CA ALA A 121 -20.02 3.33 3.73
C ALA A 121 -19.24 2.13 3.17
N GLY A 122 -19.08 2.05 1.85
CA GLY A 122 -18.28 1.02 1.19
C GLY A 122 -16.80 1.05 1.62
N VAL A 123 -16.19 2.23 1.68
CA VAL A 123 -14.82 2.39 2.18
C VAL A 123 -14.73 1.97 3.65
N GLY A 124 -15.71 2.34 4.48
CA GLY A 124 -15.79 1.89 5.87
C GLY A 124 -15.83 0.37 6.00
N ALA A 125 -16.61 -0.31 5.16
CA ALA A 125 -16.69 -1.77 5.13
C ALA A 125 -15.35 -2.42 4.72
N VAL A 126 -14.65 -1.85 3.73
CA VAL A 126 -13.31 -2.33 3.32
C VAL A 126 -12.30 -2.17 4.46
N ILE A 127 -12.29 -1.02 5.14
CA ILE A 127 -11.41 -0.79 6.29
C ILE A 127 -11.72 -1.80 7.41
N ALA A 128 -13.00 -2.04 7.71
CA ALA A 128 -13.40 -3.03 8.71
C ALA A 128 -12.94 -4.43 8.34
N SER A 129 -13.09 -4.84 7.07
CA SER A 129 -12.62 -6.13 6.57
C SER A 129 -11.10 -6.29 6.76
N VAL A 130 -10.32 -5.28 6.37
CA VAL A 130 -8.84 -5.30 6.53
C VAL A 130 -8.45 -5.40 8.01
N VAL A 131 -9.13 -4.65 8.89
CA VAL A 131 -8.86 -4.70 10.34
C VAL A 131 -9.17 -6.10 10.90
N LEU A 132 -10.26 -6.72 10.48
CA LEU A 132 -10.63 -8.08 10.90
C LEU A 132 -9.64 -9.12 10.39
N ASP A 133 -9.20 -9.02 9.15
CA ASP A 133 -8.21 -9.93 8.56
C ASP A 133 -6.85 -9.81 9.26
N MET A 134 -6.35 -8.59 9.43
CA MET A 134 -5.08 -8.34 10.12
C MET A 134 -5.15 -8.75 11.60
N GLY A 135 -6.24 -8.40 12.30
CA GLY A 135 -6.48 -8.80 13.68
C GLY A 135 -6.58 -10.32 13.83
N GLY A 136 -7.31 -10.97 12.92
CA GLY A 136 -7.39 -12.44 12.84
C GLY A 136 -6.03 -13.10 12.61
N GLY A 137 -5.17 -12.49 11.77
CA GLY A 137 -3.80 -12.93 11.55
C GLY A 137 -2.95 -12.90 12.83
N VAL A 138 -3.05 -11.81 13.61
CA VAL A 138 -2.35 -11.68 14.90
C VAL A 138 -2.83 -12.73 15.90
N LEU A 139 -4.13 -12.95 16.00
CA LEU A 139 -4.71 -13.95 16.91
C LEU A 139 -4.30 -15.38 16.53
N LYS A 140 -4.21 -15.72 15.24
CA LYS A 140 -3.76 -17.04 14.75
C LYS A 140 -2.30 -17.34 15.12
N GLN A 141 -1.44 -16.34 15.30
CA GLN A 141 -0.06 -16.53 15.74
C GLN A 141 0.07 -17.04 17.18
N LYS A 142 -1.04 -17.10 17.96
CA LYS A 142 -1.09 -17.55 19.36
C LYS A 142 -0.06 -16.86 20.28
N SER A 143 0.42 -15.69 19.89
CA SER A 143 1.37 -14.88 20.67
C SER A 143 0.60 -13.96 21.60
N VAL A 144 0.59 -14.29 22.90
CA VAL A 144 -0.07 -13.48 23.92
C VAL A 144 0.45 -12.04 23.88
N LEU A 145 1.77 -11.86 23.72
CA LEU A 145 2.37 -10.52 23.64
C LEU A 145 1.82 -9.71 22.46
N SER A 146 1.74 -10.30 21.27
CA SER A 146 1.22 -9.60 20.08
C SER A 146 -0.24 -9.19 20.27
N THR A 147 -1.05 -10.06 20.87
CA THR A 147 -2.45 -9.77 21.18
C THR A 147 -2.59 -8.65 22.20
N VAL A 148 -1.78 -8.67 23.28
CA VAL A 148 -1.78 -7.61 24.30
C VAL A 148 -1.34 -6.28 23.71
N VAL A 149 -0.28 -6.26 22.90
CA VAL A 149 0.19 -5.03 22.22
C VAL A 149 -0.89 -4.49 21.29
N MET A 150 -1.57 -5.34 20.53
CA MET A 150 -2.66 -4.93 19.64
C MET A 150 -3.82 -4.29 20.42
N LEU A 151 -4.26 -4.91 21.53
CA LEU A 151 -5.35 -4.38 22.35
C LEU A 151 -4.96 -3.08 23.07
N THR A 152 -3.75 -3.02 23.63
CA THR A 152 -3.25 -1.80 24.28
C THR A 152 -3.07 -0.65 23.31
N ALA A 153 -2.58 -0.90 22.09
CA ALA A 153 -2.48 0.10 21.03
C ALA A 153 -3.86 0.63 20.62
N PHE A 154 -4.84 -0.26 20.47
CA PHE A 154 -6.21 0.12 20.17
C PHE A 154 -6.83 1.01 21.26
N ILE A 155 -6.71 0.61 22.53
CA ILE A 155 -7.22 1.39 23.67
C ILE A 155 -6.50 2.75 23.77
N ALA A 156 -5.17 2.77 23.61
CA ALA A 156 -4.39 4.00 23.64
C ALA A 156 -4.82 4.99 22.55
N THR A 157 -5.10 4.50 21.34
CA THR A 157 -5.56 5.35 20.24
C THR A 157 -7.00 5.81 20.44
N TYR A 158 -7.90 4.91 20.81
CA TYR A 158 -9.33 5.20 20.86
C TYR A 158 -9.73 5.98 22.12
N VAL A 159 -9.25 5.56 23.29
CA VAL A 159 -9.64 6.16 24.58
C VAL A 159 -8.78 7.37 24.90
N TYR A 160 -7.45 7.23 24.83
CA TYR A 160 -6.51 8.28 25.20
C TYR A 160 -6.13 9.22 24.07
N LYS A 161 -6.61 8.96 22.83
CA LYS A 161 -6.31 9.76 21.62
C LYS A 161 -4.81 10.02 21.42
N VAL A 162 -3.98 9.06 21.83
CA VAL A 162 -2.53 9.14 21.65
C VAL A 162 -2.21 9.13 20.15
N ASN A 163 -1.30 10.00 19.73
CA ASN A 163 -0.88 10.06 18.34
C ASN A 163 -0.25 8.72 17.91
N ALA A 164 -0.71 8.18 16.78
CA ALA A 164 -0.26 6.89 16.23
C ALA A 164 1.27 6.78 16.12
N VAL A 165 1.97 7.89 15.89
CA VAL A 165 3.45 7.92 15.79
C VAL A 165 4.11 7.41 17.09
N TYR A 166 3.63 7.84 18.25
CA TYR A 166 4.18 7.38 19.54
C TYR A 166 3.92 5.89 19.77
N ILE A 167 2.75 5.40 19.35
CA ILE A 167 2.41 3.99 19.47
C ILE A 167 3.29 3.14 18.55
N ILE A 168 3.53 3.58 17.33
CA ILE A 168 4.44 2.91 16.39
C ILE A 168 5.85 2.85 16.96
N LEU A 169 6.38 3.96 17.47
CA LEU A 169 7.72 4.00 18.07
C LEU A 169 7.82 3.06 19.28
N ALA A 170 6.81 3.02 20.13
CA ALA A 170 6.75 2.09 21.26
C ALA A 170 6.72 0.63 20.79
N CYS A 171 5.93 0.30 19.77
CA CYS A 171 5.87 -1.05 19.19
C CYS A 171 7.22 -1.46 18.57
N ILE A 172 7.91 -0.54 17.89
CA ILE A 172 9.26 -0.78 17.34
C ILE A 172 10.23 -1.08 18.50
N ALA A 173 10.24 -0.28 19.57
CA ALA A 173 11.10 -0.49 20.73
C ALA A 173 10.86 -1.87 21.38
N ILE A 174 9.60 -2.26 21.58
CA ILE A 174 9.22 -3.57 22.10
C ILE A 174 9.71 -4.70 21.16
N GLY A 175 9.55 -4.53 19.86
CA GLY A 175 9.99 -5.50 18.84
C GLY A 175 11.50 -5.71 18.86
N VAL A 176 12.29 -4.63 18.91
CA VAL A 176 13.76 -4.66 18.97
C VAL A 176 14.23 -5.36 20.26
N VAL A 177 13.68 -4.95 21.40
CA VAL A 177 14.04 -5.58 22.71
C VAL A 177 13.75 -7.08 22.66
N ARG A 178 12.60 -7.48 22.15
CA ARG A 178 12.24 -8.90 22.03
C ARG A 178 13.21 -9.68 21.16
N THR A 179 13.57 -9.13 20.01
CA THR A 179 14.49 -9.78 19.05
C THR A 179 15.87 -9.95 19.68
N VAL A 180 16.40 -8.93 20.35
CA VAL A 180 17.72 -8.98 21.01
C VAL A 180 17.72 -10.01 22.15
N VAL A 181 16.67 -10.04 22.96
CA VAL A 181 16.54 -11.00 24.07
C VAL A 181 16.43 -12.44 23.54
N GLN A 182 15.67 -12.66 22.46
CA GLN A 182 15.49 -13.98 21.87
C GLN A 182 16.77 -14.48 21.19
N GLN A 183 17.54 -13.60 20.58
CA GLN A 183 18.83 -13.93 19.96
C GLN A 183 19.88 -14.34 21.00
N ARG A 184 19.92 -13.67 22.16
CA ARG A 184 20.79 -14.04 23.29
C ARG A 184 20.43 -15.42 23.89
N ARG A 185 19.15 -15.78 23.86
CA ARG A 185 18.66 -17.05 24.42
C ARG A 185 18.94 -18.26 23.51
N ASN A 186 19.09 -18.03 22.20
CA ASN A 186 19.43 -19.07 21.24
C ASN A 186 20.94 -19.28 21.07
N THR A 187 21.76 -18.44 21.71
CA THR A 187 23.25 -18.51 21.64
C THR A 187 23.85 -19.11 22.92
N GLN A 188 23.02 -19.47 23.89
CA GLN A 188 23.37 -20.24 25.10
C GLN A 188 22.80 -21.66 25.04
#